data_6c1f5ca6165bb5952cdbfec526e7383f
#
_entry.id   6c1f5ca6165bb5952cdbfec526e7383f
#
_cell.length_a   1.000
_cell.length_b   1.000
_cell.length_c   1.000
_cell.angle_alpha   90.00
_cell.angle_beta   90.00
_cell.angle_gamma   90.00
#
_symmetry.space_group_name_H-M   'P 1'
#
loop_
_entity.id
_entity.type
_entity.pdbx_description
1 polymer ?
#
loop_
_entity_poly.entity_id
_entity_poly.type
_entity_poly.pdbx_seq_one_letter_code
_entity_poly.pdbx_strand_id
1 'polypeptide(L)'
;LGTNPLANQAVPAALWCAAQGPEGVLYAVNAGGDTDTIAAMAGACLGASLGAQQIPNEFIQVGGLAPVVDTADRLATLVPVHVPKKKNKTEAAEAVHVSFLIDRSGSMSGMVGDVIGGYNEFVKEQQATEGDCTFTAVQFDTGEPFKVTVDAMKIAKVPELTAADYQPRGGTPLLDALGMLLESVTKREE
;
A
#
# COMPACT_ATOMS: atom_id res chain seq x y z
N LEU A 1 15.79 6.43 -13.42
CA LEU A 1 15.18 5.83 -12.23
C LEU A 1 16.24 5.02 -11.51
N GLY A 2 16.35 5.17 -10.19
CA GLY A 2 17.24 4.32 -9.38
C GLY A 2 16.65 2.94 -9.17
N THR A 3 17.51 1.94 -9.04
CA THR A 3 17.12 0.52 -8.86
C THR A 3 17.66 -0.07 -7.56
N ASN A 4 17.99 0.77 -6.57
CA ASN A 4 18.37 0.34 -5.24
C ASN A 4 17.13 -0.09 -4.42
N PRO A 5 17.29 -0.86 -3.31
CA PRO A 5 16.19 -1.31 -2.46
C PRO A 5 15.48 -0.18 -1.69
N LEU A 6 15.97 1.05 -1.78
CA LEU A 6 15.31 2.19 -1.17
C LEU A 6 13.95 2.46 -1.82
N ALA A 7 12.90 2.62 -1.02
CA ALA A 7 11.53 2.77 -1.50
C ALA A 7 11.36 3.94 -2.50
N ASN A 8 12.06 5.06 -2.28
CA ASN A 8 12.04 6.21 -3.18
C ASN A 8 12.68 5.96 -4.56
N GLN A 9 13.34 4.82 -4.73
CA GLN A 9 13.91 4.38 -6.02
C GLN A 9 13.17 3.14 -6.55
N ALA A 10 12.99 2.11 -5.74
CA ALA A 10 12.36 0.86 -6.14
C ALA A 10 10.88 1.04 -6.55
N VAL A 11 10.10 1.83 -5.79
CA VAL A 11 8.68 2.05 -6.09
C VAL A 11 8.47 2.79 -7.41
N PRO A 12 9.10 3.94 -7.70
CA PRO A 12 8.97 4.59 -9.00
C PRO A 12 9.45 3.71 -10.16
N ALA A 13 10.52 2.92 -9.96
CA ALA A 13 10.99 1.99 -10.97
C ALA A 13 9.97 0.88 -11.26
N ALA A 14 9.37 0.30 -10.22
CA ALA A 14 8.33 -0.72 -10.35
C ALA A 14 7.07 -0.18 -11.06
N LEU A 15 6.62 1.01 -10.68
CA LEU A 15 5.46 1.66 -11.32
C LEU A 15 5.73 1.98 -12.78
N TRP A 16 6.95 2.46 -13.10
CA TRP A 16 7.33 2.69 -14.50
C TRP A 16 7.33 1.39 -15.30
N CYS A 17 7.88 0.30 -14.75
CA CYS A 17 7.84 -1.02 -15.37
C CYS A 17 6.40 -1.48 -15.60
N ALA A 18 5.54 -1.39 -14.58
CA ALA A 18 4.13 -1.76 -14.68
C ALA A 18 3.38 -0.96 -15.76
N ALA A 19 3.71 0.32 -15.94
CA ALA A 19 3.13 1.17 -16.99
C ALA A 19 3.48 0.73 -18.42
N GLN A 20 4.48 -0.15 -18.61
CA GLN A 20 4.83 -0.71 -19.91
C GLN A 20 3.90 -1.87 -20.34
N GLY A 21 2.91 -2.22 -19.53
CA GLY A 21 1.98 -3.31 -19.82
C GLY A 21 2.54 -4.70 -19.49
N PRO A 22 2.03 -5.79 -20.11
CA PRO A 22 2.34 -7.18 -19.73
C PRO A 22 3.85 -7.51 -19.70
N GLU A 23 4.64 -6.86 -20.54
CA GLU A 23 6.11 -7.04 -20.58
C GLU A 23 6.85 -6.32 -19.45
N GLY A 24 6.14 -5.52 -18.65
CA GLY A 24 6.74 -4.71 -17.59
C GLY A 24 7.55 -5.51 -16.57
N VAL A 25 7.14 -6.77 -16.29
CA VAL A 25 7.93 -7.66 -15.41
C VAL A 25 9.30 -7.97 -16.03
N LEU A 26 9.39 -8.17 -17.34
CA LEU A 26 10.68 -8.40 -18.02
C LEU A 26 11.60 -7.17 -17.95
N TYR A 27 11.05 -5.97 -18.05
CA TYR A 27 11.84 -4.75 -17.83
C TYR A 27 12.35 -4.69 -16.39
N ALA A 28 11.50 -5.05 -15.40
CA ALA A 28 11.87 -5.02 -14.00
C ALA A 28 13.00 -6.00 -13.66
N VAL A 29 12.95 -7.25 -14.13
CA VAL A 29 14.00 -8.26 -13.87
C VAL A 29 15.33 -7.93 -14.57
N ASN A 30 15.29 -7.13 -15.62
CA ASN A 30 16.48 -6.68 -16.37
C ASN A 30 16.98 -5.29 -15.96
N ALA A 31 16.34 -4.62 -15.02
CA ALA A 31 16.67 -3.25 -14.64
C ALA A 31 18.01 -3.11 -13.90
N GLY A 32 18.58 -4.20 -13.39
CA GLY A 32 19.76 -4.19 -12.49
C GLY A 32 19.40 -3.71 -11.07
N GLY A 33 20.32 -3.85 -10.15
CA GLY A 33 20.09 -3.51 -8.74
C GLY A 33 19.17 -4.50 -8.04
N ASP A 34 18.15 -4.01 -7.32
CA ASP A 34 17.18 -4.80 -6.56
C ASP A 34 16.02 -5.30 -7.44
N THR A 35 16.37 -6.10 -8.43
CA THR A 35 15.45 -6.53 -9.49
C THR A 35 14.31 -7.41 -9.01
N ASP A 36 14.53 -8.23 -7.99
CA ASP A 36 13.52 -9.11 -7.39
C ASP A 36 12.40 -8.30 -6.70
N THR A 37 12.75 -7.30 -5.90
CA THR A 37 11.79 -6.41 -5.27
C THR A 37 11.03 -5.58 -6.31
N ILE A 38 11.73 -5.00 -7.29
CA ILE A 38 11.11 -4.19 -8.35
C ILE A 38 10.15 -5.04 -9.19
N ALA A 39 10.58 -6.27 -9.56
CA ALA A 39 9.75 -7.17 -10.35
C ALA A 39 8.52 -7.68 -9.57
N ALA A 40 8.67 -7.96 -8.26
CA ALA A 40 7.56 -8.34 -7.42
C ALA A 40 6.49 -7.23 -7.34
N MET A 41 6.90 -5.98 -7.12
CA MET A 41 6.00 -4.83 -7.09
C MET A 41 5.35 -4.56 -8.46
N ALA A 42 6.13 -4.60 -9.55
CA ALA A 42 5.61 -4.40 -10.90
C ALA A 42 4.61 -5.49 -11.27
N GLY A 43 4.90 -6.75 -10.93
CA GLY A 43 4.01 -7.90 -11.15
C GLY A 43 2.71 -7.79 -10.36
N ALA A 44 2.76 -7.34 -9.11
CA ALA A 44 1.58 -7.09 -8.29
C ALA A 44 0.69 -6.01 -8.91
N CYS A 45 1.25 -4.89 -9.35
CA CYS A 45 0.52 -3.82 -10.04
C CYS A 45 -0.10 -4.30 -11.35
N LEU A 46 0.63 -5.06 -12.15
CA LEU A 46 0.14 -5.63 -13.40
C LEU A 46 -0.98 -6.65 -13.17
N GLY A 47 -0.81 -7.56 -12.21
CA GLY A 47 -1.83 -8.53 -11.83
C GLY A 47 -3.12 -7.86 -11.37
N ALA A 48 -3.02 -6.80 -10.57
CA ALA A 48 -4.16 -6.02 -10.11
C ALA A 48 -4.88 -5.27 -11.25
N SER A 49 -4.15 -4.76 -12.24
CA SER A 49 -4.70 -3.95 -13.34
C SER A 49 -5.22 -4.78 -14.51
N LEU A 50 -4.56 -5.88 -14.83
CA LEU A 50 -4.83 -6.68 -16.02
C LEU A 50 -5.55 -8.02 -15.71
N GLY A 51 -5.48 -8.48 -14.46
CA GLY A 51 -5.96 -9.79 -14.03
C GLY A 51 -4.97 -10.92 -14.33
N ALA A 52 -5.17 -12.04 -13.65
CA ALA A 52 -4.28 -13.20 -13.71
C ALA A 52 -4.17 -13.82 -15.13
N GLN A 53 -5.21 -13.68 -15.95
CA GLN A 53 -5.25 -14.23 -17.31
C GLN A 53 -4.30 -13.50 -18.30
N GLN A 54 -3.82 -12.32 -17.94
CA GLN A 54 -2.88 -11.55 -18.77
C GLN A 54 -1.42 -11.82 -18.38
N ILE A 55 -1.19 -12.61 -17.34
CA ILE A 55 0.18 -13.01 -16.93
C ILE A 55 0.67 -14.04 -17.94
N PRO A 56 1.84 -13.83 -18.57
CA PRO A 56 2.39 -14.78 -19.52
C PRO A 56 2.56 -16.18 -18.92
N ASN A 57 2.17 -17.22 -19.67
CA ASN A 57 2.17 -18.61 -19.18
C ASN A 57 3.56 -19.08 -18.72
N GLU A 58 4.63 -18.58 -19.32
CA GLU A 58 6.00 -18.87 -18.92
C GLU A 58 6.33 -18.44 -17.48
N PHE A 59 5.66 -17.42 -16.95
CA PHE A 59 5.81 -16.99 -15.55
C PHE A 59 4.99 -17.85 -14.58
N ILE A 60 3.94 -18.51 -15.06
CA ILE A 60 3.09 -19.39 -14.25
C ILE A 60 3.68 -20.80 -14.14
N GLN A 61 4.56 -21.20 -15.05
CA GLN A 61 5.17 -22.53 -15.07
C GLN A 61 6.36 -22.71 -14.10
N VAL A 62 6.58 -21.76 -13.20
CA VAL A 62 7.65 -21.85 -12.19
C VAL A 62 7.28 -22.90 -11.15
N GLY A 63 8.23 -23.80 -10.85
CA GLY A 63 8.03 -24.85 -9.85
C GLY A 63 7.70 -24.24 -8.46
N GLY A 64 6.76 -24.87 -7.74
CA GLY A 64 6.36 -24.44 -6.41
C GLY A 64 5.27 -23.34 -6.38
N LEU A 65 4.72 -22.94 -7.51
CA LEU A 65 3.72 -21.87 -7.57
C LEU A 65 2.32 -22.30 -7.09
N ALA A 66 2.00 -23.60 -7.13
CA ALA A 66 0.66 -24.08 -6.76
C ALA A 66 0.17 -23.63 -5.37
N PRO A 67 0.96 -23.65 -4.29
CA PRO A 67 0.54 -23.13 -2.98
C PRO A 67 0.31 -21.60 -2.99
N VAL A 68 1.03 -20.87 -3.84
CA VAL A 68 0.87 -19.41 -3.97
C VAL A 68 -0.46 -19.09 -4.67
N VAL A 69 -0.80 -19.82 -5.73
CA VAL A 69 -2.08 -19.68 -6.44
C VAL A 69 -3.26 -20.03 -5.51
N ASP A 70 -3.18 -21.17 -4.79
CA ASP A 70 -4.21 -21.55 -3.80
C ASP A 70 -4.40 -20.45 -2.74
N THR A 71 -3.30 -19.89 -2.23
CA THR A 71 -3.37 -18.79 -1.26
C THR A 71 -4.00 -17.53 -1.86
N ALA A 72 -3.65 -17.18 -3.09
CA ALA A 72 -4.22 -16.02 -3.78
C ALA A 72 -5.72 -16.20 -4.01
N ASP A 73 -6.17 -17.39 -4.44
CA ASP A 73 -7.58 -17.71 -4.64
C ASP A 73 -8.37 -17.63 -3.32
N ARG A 74 -7.80 -18.12 -2.22
CA ARG A 74 -8.40 -18.02 -0.89
C ARG A 74 -8.48 -16.56 -0.42
N LEU A 75 -7.43 -15.77 -0.62
CA LEU A 75 -7.46 -14.34 -0.30
C LEU A 75 -8.51 -13.60 -1.13
N ALA A 76 -8.64 -13.92 -2.42
CA ALA A 76 -9.67 -13.32 -3.28
C ALA A 76 -11.10 -13.58 -2.80
N THR A 77 -11.35 -14.70 -2.10
CA THR A 77 -12.67 -14.97 -1.50
C THR A 77 -12.94 -14.18 -0.21
N LEU A 78 -11.88 -13.74 0.47
CA LEU A 78 -11.99 -12.99 1.73
C LEU A 78 -12.12 -11.49 1.51
N VAL A 79 -11.65 -10.98 0.37
CA VAL A 79 -11.73 -9.56 0.03
C VAL A 79 -12.96 -9.36 -0.87
N PRO A 80 -14.01 -8.66 -0.42
CA PRO A 80 -15.09 -8.25 -1.31
C PRO A 80 -14.45 -7.43 -2.45
N VAL A 81 -14.60 -7.88 -3.69
CA VAL A 81 -14.10 -7.13 -4.84
C VAL A 81 -14.91 -5.83 -4.91
N HIS A 82 -14.37 -4.79 -4.29
CA HIS A 82 -14.88 -3.46 -4.51
C HIS A 82 -14.41 -3.02 -5.91
N VAL A 83 -15.17 -3.41 -6.93
CA VAL A 83 -15.00 -2.83 -8.27
C VAL A 83 -15.49 -1.39 -8.17
N PRO A 84 -14.60 -0.38 -8.28
CA PRO A 84 -15.07 1.00 -8.30
C PRO A 84 -15.99 1.14 -9.51
N LYS A 85 -17.30 1.32 -9.26
CA LYS A 85 -18.25 1.66 -10.31
C LYS A 85 -17.74 2.91 -10.98
N LYS A 86 -17.59 2.91 -12.32
CA LYS A 86 -17.31 4.13 -13.09
C LYS A 86 -18.38 5.16 -12.69
N LYS A 87 -17.97 6.19 -11.96
CA LYS A 87 -18.88 7.25 -11.51
C LYS A 87 -19.46 7.94 -12.73
N ASN A 88 -20.77 7.80 -12.97
CA ASN A 88 -21.50 8.74 -13.77
C ASN A 88 -21.48 10.08 -13.02
N LYS A 89 -21.19 11.17 -13.70
CA LYS A 89 -20.92 12.53 -13.19
C LYS A 89 -22.06 13.19 -12.37
N THR A 90 -23.07 12.42 -11.90
CA THR A 90 -24.32 12.94 -11.29
C THR A 90 -24.65 12.29 -9.93
N GLU A 91 -23.79 11.43 -9.37
CA GLU A 91 -24.01 10.89 -8.02
C GLU A 91 -23.27 11.77 -6.99
N ALA A 92 -23.95 12.06 -5.87
CA ALA A 92 -23.35 12.76 -4.73
C ALA A 92 -22.04 12.06 -4.33
N ALA A 93 -21.01 12.85 -4.02
CA ALA A 93 -19.71 12.32 -3.64
C ALA A 93 -19.89 11.33 -2.49
N GLU A 94 -19.62 10.04 -2.73
CA GLU A 94 -19.61 9.03 -1.68
C GLU A 94 -18.55 9.43 -0.65
N ALA A 95 -18.90 9.30 0.64
CA ALA A 95 -17.95 9.51 1.73
C ALA A 95 -16.82 8.50 1.60
N VAL A 96 -15.58 8.98 1.62
CA VAL A 96 -14.37 8.15 1.53
C VAL A 96 -13.75 8.02 2.91
N HIS A 97 -13.35 6.80 3.29
CA HIS A 97 -12.53 6.58 4.46
C HIS A 97 -11.13 6.11 4.04
N VAL A 98 -10.10 6.84 4.45
CA VAL A 98 -8.70 6.49 4.22
C VAL A 98 -8.11 5.92 5.49
N SER A 99 -7.60 4.69 5.41
CA SER A 99 -6.83 4.04 6.49
C SER A 99 -5.36 4.02 6.13
N PHE A 100 -4.52 4.68 6.94
CA PHE A 100 -3.09 4.87 6.70
C PHE A 100 -2.29 4.06 7.73
N LEU A 101 -1.49 3.12 7.27
CA LEU A 101 -0.64 2.27 8.11
C LEU A 101 0.81 2.72 8.00
N ILE A 102 1.45 3.05 9.12
CA ILE A 102 2.79 3.63 9.18
C ILE A 102 3.73 2.67 9.90
N ASP A 103 4.73 2.19 9.19
CA ASP A 103 5.82 1.41 9.79
C ASP A 103 6.67 2.30 10.70
N ARG A 104 6.74 1.92 11.98
CA ARG A 104 7.57 2.56 13.00
C ARG A 104 8.67 1.62 13.49
N SER A 105 9.08 0.65 12.69
CA SER A 105 10.18 -0.26 13.05
C SER A 105 11.53 0.45 13.09
N GLY A 106 12.50 -0.16 13.77
CA GLY A 106 13.83 0.42 13.97
C GLY A 106 14.59 0.72 12.68
N SER A 107 14.35 -0.04 11.61
CA SER A 107 14.92 0.19 10.28
C SER A 107 14.52 1.54 9.68
N MET A 108 13.39 2.11 10.11
CA MET A 108 12.90 3.41 9.65
C MET A 108 13.68 4.61 10.24
N SER A 109 14.62 4.38 11.18
CA SER A 109 15.35 5.45 11.86
C SER A 109 16.12 6.38 10.93
N GLY A 110 16.60 5.88 9.79
CA GLY A 110 17.30 6.68 8.77
C GLY A 110 16.38 7.50 7.87
N MET A 111 15.07 7.30 7.94
CA MET A 111 14.06 7.88 7.02
C MET A 111 12.95 8.65 7.75
N VAL A 112 13.19 9.05 9.01
CA VAL A 112 12.18 9.75 9.84
C VAL A 112 11.65 11.00 9.14
N GLY A 113 12.52 11.80 8.55
CA GLY A 113 12.14 13.01 7.82
C GLY A 113 11.28 12.71 6.59
N ASP A 114 11.62 11.66 5.84
CA ASP A 114 10.89 11.26 4.64
C ASP A 114 9.50 10.72 4.97
N VAL A 115 9.37 9.92 6.04
CA VAL A 115 8.07 9.41 6.51
C VAL A 115 7.17 10.54 6.97
N ILE A 116 7.68 11.46 7.78
CA ILE A 116 6.93 12.62 8.27
C ILE A 116 6.53 13.52 7.10
N GLY A 117 7.47 13.81 6.19
CA GLY A 117 7.22 14.63 5.01
C GLY A 117 6.16 14.01 4.11
N GLY A 118 6.28 12.72 3.77
CA GLY A 118 5.33 12.02 2.93
C GLY A 118 3.93 11.91 3.54
N TYR A 119 3.83 11.65 4.85
CA TYR A 119 2.54 11.67 5.56
C TYR A 119 1.88 13.06 5.47
N ASN A 120 2.63 14.11 5.81
CA ASN A 120 2.10 15.47 5.85
C ASN A 120 1.71 15.98 4.46
N GLU A 121 2.49 15.67 3.44
CA GLU A 121 2.17 15.98 2.04
C GLU A 121 0.89 15.27 1.59
N PHE A 122 0.78 13.96 1.84
CA PHE A 122 -0.43 13.20 1.54
C PHE A 122 -1.67 13.79 2.22
N VAL A 123 -1.61 14.07 3.54
CA VAL A 123 -2.73 14.66 4.28
C VAL A 123 -3.11 16.01 3.69
N LYS A 124 -2.14 16.86 3.37
CA LYS A 124 -2.36 18.18 2.77
C LYS A 124 -3.02 18.10 1.39
N GLU A 125 -2.60 17.15 0.56
CA GLU A 125 -3.22 16.91 -0.74
C GLU A 125 -4.68 16.47 -0.60
N GLN A 126 -4.94 15.55 0.34
CA GLN A 126 -6.32 15.11 0.62
C GLN A 126 -7.17 16.24 1.20
N GLN A 127 -6.60 17.11 2.03
CA GLN A 127 -7.31 18.30 2.55
C GLN A 127 -7.67 19.30 1.46
N ALA A 128 -6.89 19.37 0.39
CA ALA A 128 -7.15 20.23 -0.77
C ALA A 128 -8.16 19.63 -1.75
N THR A 129 -8.50 18.34 -1.61
CA THR A 129 -9.42 17.63 -2.50
C THR A 129 -10.87 17.83 -2.02
N GLU A 130 -11.77 18.19 -2.94
CA GLU A 130 -13.20 18.31 -2.62
C GLU A 130 -13.82 16.93 -2.35
N GLY A 131 -14.60 16.82 -1.28
CA GLY A 131 -15.35 15.61 -0.91
C GLY A 131 -15.42 15.40 0.61
N ASP A 132 -16.28 14.48 1.04
CA ASP A 132 -16.34 14.06 2.45
C ASP A 132 -15.37 12.90 2.66
N CYS A 133 -14.25 13.19 3.32
CA CYS A 133 -13.20 12.21 3.59
C CYS A 133 -12.93 12.15 5.09
N THR A 134 -12.92 10.93 5.62
CA THR A 134 -12.44 10.63 6.98
C THR A 134 -11.14 9.85 6.92
N PHE A 135 -10.31 9.98 7.94
CA PHE A 135 -8.95 9.46 7.96
C PHE A 135 -8.65 8.74 9.27
N THR A 136 -8.04 7.59 9.16
CA THR A 136 -7.46 6.84 10.31
C THR A 136 -5.98 6.63 10.05
N ALA A 137 -5.13 6.97 11.01
CA ALA A 137 -3.70 6.65 10.98
C ALA A 137 -3.34 5.69 12.08
N VAL A 138 -2.60 4.65 11.73
CA VAL A 138 -2.11 3.63 12.65
C VAL A 138 -0.60 3.51 12.48
N GLN A 139 0.14 3.60 13.56
CA GLN A 139 1.56 3.27 13.61
C GLN A 139 1.76 1.85 14.17
N PHE A 140 2.76 1.12 13.67
CA PHE A 140 3.04 -0.22 14.18
C PHE A 140 4.53 -0.49 14.37
N ASP A 141 4.85 -1.23 15.43
CA ASP A 141 6.14 -1.84 15.74
C ASP A 141 5.92 -3.07 16.65
N THR A 142 6.96 -3.85 16.97
CA THR A 142 6.81 -5.03 17.83
C THR A 142 6.36 -4.71 19.26
N GLY A 143 6.55 -3.51 19.75
CA GLY A 143 6.10 -3.09 21.09
C GLY A 143 4.65 -2.64 21.13
N GLU A 144 4.18 -2.04 20.03
CA GLU A 144 2.79 -1.61 19.80
C GLU A 144 2.38 -1.98 18.38
N PRO A 145 1.90 -3.22 18.15
CA PRO A 145 1.57 -3.72 16.82
C PRO A 145 0.45 -2.94 16.11
N PHE A 146 -0.36 -2.20 16.89
CA PHE A 146 -1.49 -1.43 16.35
C PHE A 146 -1.76 -0.20 17.22
N LYS A 147 -1.03 0.89 16.96
CA LYS A 147 -1.22 2.17 17.66
C LYS A 147 -2.02 3.13 16.79
N VAL A 148 -3.29 3.30 17.09
CA VAL A 148 -4.14 4.31 16.44
C VAL A 148 -3.70 5.71 16.92
N THR A 149 -3.26 6.55 15.99
CA THR A 149 -2.84 7.93 16.26
C THR A 149 -3.86 8.95 15.79
N VAL A 150 -4.65 8.61 14.76
CA VAL A 150 -5.81 9.36 14.29
C VAL A 150 -6.93 8.36 14.08
N ASP A 151 -8.14 8.61 14.59
CA ASP A 151 -9.27 7.70 14.48
C ASP A 151 -10.48 8.36 13.81
N ALA A 152 -10.83 7.90 12.60
CA ALA A 152 -11.99 8.32 11.80
C ALA A 152 -12.23 9.84 11.80
N MET A 153 -11.15 10.62 11.84
CA MET A 153 -11.21 12.08 11.88
C MET A 153 -11.52 12.64 10.48
N LYS A 154 -12.33 13.70 10.39
CA LYS A 154 -12.48 14.41 9.12
C LYS A 154 -11.12 14.90 8.62
N ILE A 155 -10.83 14.66 7.35
CA ILE A 155 -9.51 14.93 6.77
C ILE A 155 -9.03 16.37 7.02
N ALA A 156 -9.94 17.33 6.96
CA ALA A 156 -9.67 18.75 7.21
C ALA A 156 -9.15 19.05 8.64
N LYS A 157 -9.29 18.11 9.58
CA LYS A 157 -8.88 18.26 10.99
C LYS A 157 -7.69 17.39 11.36
N VAL A 158 -7.20 16.56 10.44
CA VAL A 158 -6.07 15.66 10.69
C VAL A 158 -4.81 16.49 10.95
N PRO A 159 -4.15 16.31 12.11
CA PRO A 159 -2.94 17.05 12.44
C PRO A 159 -1.74 16.58 11.61
N GLU A 160 -0.74 17.44 11.50
CA GLU A 160 0.55 17.05 10.97
C GLU A 160 1.24 16.04 11.90
N LEU A 161 1.95 15.09 11.32
CA LEU A 161 2.82 14.18 12.03
C LEU A 161 4.13 14.90 12.36
N THR A 162 4.59 14.80 13.60
CA THR A 162 5.83 15.42 14.05
C THR A 162 6.88 14.40 14.48
N ALA A 163 8.13 14.83 14.64
CA ALA A 163 9.20 13.96 15.15
C ALA A 163 8.97 13.50 16.61
N ALA A 164 8.13 14.20 17.37
CA ALA A 164 7.71 13.76 18.69
C ALA A 164 6.72 12.59 18.63
N ASP A 165 5.90 12.53 17.58
CA ASP A 165 4.85 11.53 17.40
C ASP A 165 5.35 10.26 16.70
N TYR A 166 6.47 10.38 15.96
CA TYR A 166 7.02 9.27 15.16
C TYR A 166 8.46 8.96 15.59
N GLN A 167 8.61 7.91 16.40
CA GLN A 167 9.88 7.45 16.93
C GLN A 167 10.11 5.99 16.59
N PRO A 168 10.92 5.68 15.56
CA PRO A 168 11.20 4.30 15.13
C PRO A 168 11.83 3.44 16.23
N ARG A 169 11.33 2.20 16.39
CA ARG A 169 11.83 1.22 17.36
C ARG A 169 11.37 -0.20 17.03
N GLY A 170 12.02 -1.19 17.57
CA GLY A 170 11.61 -2.59 17.48
C GLY A 170 11.65 -3.17 16.06
N GLY A 171 10.87 -4.20 15.82
CA GLY A 171 10.73 -4.89 14.53
C GLY A 171 9.44 -4.55 13.79
N THR A 172 9.15 -5.28 12.70
CA THR A 172 8.11 -4.97 11.69
C THR A 172 7.02 -6.05 11.66
N PRO A 173 6.05 -6.08 12.58
CA PRO A 173 4.92 -7.04 12.56
C PRO A 173 3.85 -6.60 11.53
N LEU A 174 4.22 -6.46 10.26
CA LEU A 174 3.36 -5.91 9.21
C LEU A 174 2.07 -6.70 9.01
N LEU A 175 2.15 -8.04 9.01
CA LEU A 175 0.97 -8.88 8.78
C LEU A 175 -0.05 -8.77 9.91
N ASP A 176 0.43 -8.71 11.16
CA ASP A 176 -0.43 -8.53 12.32
C ASP A 176 -1.09 -7.14 12.30
N ALA A 177 -0.31 -6.10 12.02
CA ALA A 177 -0.81 -4.74 11.91
C ALA A 177 -1.85 -4.58 10.79
N LEU A 178 -1.60 -5.19 9.63
CA LEU A 178 -2.53 -5.18 8.50
C LEU A 178 -3.82 -5.95 8.83
N GLY A 179 -3.72 -7.12 9.46
CA GLY A 179 -4.86 -7.90 9.89
C GLY A 179 -5.76 -7.12 10.85
N MET A 180 -5.16 -6.49 11.86
CA MET A 180 -5.89 -5.65 12.82
C MET A 180 -6.53 -4.42 12.14
N LEU A 181 -5.86 -3.82 11.14
CA LEU A 181 -6.43 -2.70 10.39
C LEU A 181 -7.66 -3.15 9.60
N LEU A 182 -7.59 -4.27 8.88
CA LEU A 182 -8.72 -4.82 8.13
C LEU A 182 -9.90 -5.14 9.05
N GLU A 183 -9.66 -5.78 10.21
CA GLU A 183 -10.72 -6.03 11.20
C GLU A 183 -11.36 -4.72 11.69
N SER A 184 -10.56 -3.67 11.91
CA SER A 184 -11.08 -2.39 12.38
C SER A 184 -11.96 -1.70 11.33
N VAL A 185 -11.60 -1.82 10.06
CA VAL A 185 -12.39 -1.28 8.93
C VAL A 185 -13.71 -2.04 8.81
N THR A 186 -13.69 -3.38 8.82
CA THR A 186 -14.90 -4.22 8.71
C THR A 186 -15.90 -3.90 9.83
N LYS A 187 -15.43 -3.75 11.07
CA LYS A 187 -16.29 -3.41 12.22
C LYS A 187 -16.93 -2.02 12.14
N ARG A 188 -16.44 -1.14 11.29
CA ARG A 188 -17.02 0.20 11.09
C ARG A 188 -18.12 0.22 10.03
N GLU A 189 -18.13 -0.78 9.15
CA GLU A 189 -19.13 -0.93 8.09
C GLU A 189 -20.39 -1.71 8.57
N GLU A 190 -20.31 -2.36 9.73
CA GLU A 190 -21.44 -3.00 10.42
C GLU A 190 -22.24 -1.99 11.26
#